data_0590b467c064f393d27db6a5a68fd5c1
#
_entry.id   0590b467c064f393d27db6a5a68fd5c1
#
_cell.length_a   1.000
_cell.length_b   1.000
_cell.length_c   1.000
_cell.angle_alpha   90.00
_cell.angle_beta   90.00
_cell.angle_gamma   90.00
#
_symmetry.space_group_name_H-M   'P 1'
#
loop_
_entity.id
_entity.type
_entity.pdbx_description
1 polymer ?
#
loop_
_entity_poly.entity_id
_entity_poly.type
_entity_poly.pdbx_seq_one_letter_code
_entity_poly.pdbx_strand_id
1 'polypeptide(L)'
;MATVILRTETVGGAAVAAIEVPDVPQSMTARELIRLRAREEFAGRFPDAPPQDREQQADLAERAFRANGFFLLVGDRQVEELDEVVDLRARPEVLFLRLLPLAGG
;
A
#
# COMPACT_ATOMS: atom_id res chain seq x y z
N MET A 1 -14.63 6.67 12.03
CA MET A 1 -13.87 6.69 10.76
C MET A 1 -12.47 7.20 11.02
N ALA A 2 -11.51 6.66 10.31
CA ALA A 2 -10.11 7.05 10.46
C ALA A 2 -9.57 7.60 9.14
N THR A 3 -8.40 8.21 9.19
CA THR A 3 -7.67 8.61 8.00
C THR A 3 -6.37 7.79 7.98
N VAL A 4 -6.04 7.24 6.83
CA VAL A 4 -4.77 6.53 6.67
C VAL A 4 -3.87 7.29 5.70
N ILE A 5 -2.58 7.32 6.01
CA ILE A 5 -1.57 7.90 5.14
C ILE A 5 -0.79 6.73 4.56
N LEU A 6 -0.90 6.55 3.24
CA LEU A 6 -0.23 5.49 2.51
C LEU A 6 1.03 6.07 1.88
N ARG A 7 2.17 5.78 2.49
CA ARG A 7 3.45 6.32 2.05
C ARG A 7 4.22 5.26 1.28
N THR A 8 4.80 5.63 0.16
CA THR A 8 5.65 4.75 -0.64
C THR A 8 7.06 5.29 -0.67
N GLU A 9 8.04 4.46 -0.33
CA GLU A 9 9.45 4.80 -0.42
C GLU A 9 10.20 3.67 -1.11
N THR A 10 11.35 4.00 -1.68
CA THR A 10 12.25 3.00 -2.25
C THR A 10 13.35 2.67 -1.25
N VAL A 11 13.96 1.50 -1.42
CA VAL A 11 15.18 1.17 -0.69
C VAL A 11 16.24 2.21 -1.05
N GLY A 12 16.83 2.82 -0.05
CA GLY A 12 17.74 3.95 -0.25
C GLY A 12 17.15 5.26 0.24
N GLY A 13 15.88 5.25 0.68
CA GLY A 13 15.26 6.37 1.36
C GLY A 13 14.60 7.41 0.49
N ALA A 14 14.50 7.18 -0.83
CA ALA A 14 13.80 8.13 -1.68
C ALA A 14 12.28 8.02 -1.49
N ALA A 15 11.64 9.10 -1.10
CA ALA A 15 10.18 9.17 -1.01
C ALA A 15 9.62 9.26 -2.43
N VAL A 16 8.67 8.38 -2.74
CA VAL A 16 8.05 8.32 -4.07
C VAL A 16 6.68 8.99 -4.06
N ALA A 17 5.87 8.70 -3.05
CA ALA A 17 4.51 9.22 -2.97
C ALA A 17 3.97 9.13 -1.54
N ALA A 18 2.97 9.95 -1.26
CA ALA A 18 2.16 9.81 -0.06
C ALA A 18 0.72 10.12 -0.45
N ILE A 19 -0.19 9.24 -0.07
CA ILE A 19 -1.61 9.38 -0.36
C ILE A 19 -2.36 9.36 0.96
N GLU A 20 -3.15 10.40 1.20
CA GLU A 20 -4.00 10.48 2.38
C GLU A 20 -5.42 10.04 2.00
N VAL A 21 -5.92 9.02 2.68
CA VAL A 21 -7.26 8.48 2.40
C VAL A 21 -8.12 8.64 3.67
N PRO A 22 -9.11 9.52 3.64
CA PRO A 22 -10.00 9.71 4.78
C PRO A 22 -11.12 8.68 4.79
N ASP A 23 -11.85 8.64 5.89
CA ASP A 23 -13.08 7.86 6.03
C ASP A 23 -12.89 6.35 5.84
N VAL A 24 -11.75 5.85 6.29
CA VAL A 24 -11.48 4.41 6.29
C VAL A 24 -11.87 3.81 7.64
N PRO A 25 -12.06 2.48 7.72
CA PRO A 25 -12.28 1.81 9.00
C PRO A 25 -11.13 2.06 9.98
N GLN A 26 -11.41 1.98 11.27
CA GLN A 26 -10.40 2.16 12.31
C GLN A 26 -9.35 1.04 12.32
N SER A 27 -9.71 -0.12 11.79
CA SER A 27 -8.79 -1.25 11.64
C SER A 27 -8.94 -1.81 10.23
N MET A 28 -7.83 -2.14 9.61
CA MET A 28 -7.80 -2.76 8.29
C MET A 28 -6.76 -3.87 8.27
N THR A 29 -7.02 -4.90 7.49
CA THR A 29 -6.00 -5.93 7.27
C THR A 29 -4.92 -5.42 6.32
N ALA A 30 -3.76 -6.06 6.35
CA ALA A 30 -2.70 -5.76 5.39
C ALA A 30 -3.21 -5.89 3.96
N ARG A 31 -3.98 -6.93 3.66
CA ARG A 31 -4.59 -7.12 2.34
C ARG A 31 -5.41 -5.90 1.93
N GLU A 32 -6.28 -5.44 2.81
CA GLU A 32 -7.13 -4.27 2.52
C GLU A 32 -6.30 -3.01 2.28
N LEU A 33 -5.24 -2.81 3.05
CA LEU A 33 -4.35 -1.65 2.88
C LEU A 33 -3.59 -1.70 1.57
N ILE A 34 -3.08 -2.87 1.21
CA ILE A 34 -2.37 -3.09 -0.06
C ILE A 34 -3.28 -2.82 -1.24
N ARG A 35 -4.50 -3.35 -1.18
CA ARG A 35 -5.47 -3.16 -2.25
C ARG A 35 -5.93 -1.71 -2.34
N LEU A 36 -6.14 -1.06 -1.21
CA LEU A 36 -6.52 0.36 -1.16
C LEU A 36 -5.46 1.23 -1.84
N ARG A 37 -4.19 1.02 -1.48
CA ARG A 37 -3.10 1.79 -2.08
C ARG A 37 -3.07 1.62 -3.60
N ALA A 38 -3.20 0.39 -4.08
CA ALA A 38 -3.16 0.10 -5.52
C ALA A 38 -4.31 0.80 -6.24
N ARG A 39 -5.51 0.76 -5.69
CA ARG A 39 -6.68 1.42 -6.27
C ARG A 39 -6.50 2.94 -6.31
N GLU A 40 -6.05 3.53 -5.21
CA GLU A 40 -5.89 4.98 -5.12
C GLU A 40 -4.79 5.49 -6.04
N GLU A 41 -3.68 4.79 -6.10
CA GLU A 41 -2.58 5.17 -7.00
C GLU A 41 -3.01 5.08 -8.46
N PHE A 42 -3.69 4.01 -8.82
CA PHE A 42 -4.17 3.81 -10.19
C PHE A 42 -5.23 4.86 -10.56
N ALA A 43 -6.16 5.14 -9.67
CA ALA A 43 -7.20 6.13 -9.90
C ALA A 43 -6.62 7.53 -10.08
N GLY A 44 -5.54 7.84 -9.38
CA GLY A 44 -4.85 9.12 -9.53
C GLY A 44 -4.19 9.29 -10.89
N ARG A 45 -3.69 8.19 -11.47
CA ARG A 45 -3.06 8.20 -12.79
C ARG A 45 -4.07 8.11 -13.93
N PHE A 46 -5.12 7.32 -13.73
CA PHE A 46 -6.08 6.98 -14.78
C PHE A 46 -7.51 7.18 -14.25
N PRO A 47 -7.92 8.44 -14.02
CA PRO A 47 -9.22 8.70 -13.38
C PRO A 47 -10.41 8.20 -14.18
N ASP A 48 -10.27 8.06 -15.51
CA ASP A 48 -11.34 7.63 -16.38
C ASP A 48 -11.33 6.12 -16.67
N ALA A 49 -10.42 5.37 -16.06
CA ALA A 49 -10.33 3.95 -16.29
C ALA A 49 -11.54 3.21 -15.70
N PRO A 50 -11.99 2.09 -16.31
CA PRO A 50 -13.09 1.31 -15.75
C PRO A 50 -12.76 0.77 -14.36
N PRO A 51 -13.77 0.58 -13.50
CA PRO A 51 -13.53 0.07 -12.14
C PRO A 51 -12.80 -1.27 -12.09
N GLN A 52 -13.03 -2.16 -13.06
CA GLN A 52 -12.36 -3.45 -13.09
C GLN A 52 -10.84 -3.32 -13.22
N ASP A 53 -10.35 -2.25 -13.84
CA ASP A 53 -8.91 -2.04 -13.97
C ASP A 53 -8.26 -1.76 -12.62
N ARG A 54 -8.97 -1.07 -11.74
CA ARG A 54 -8.51 -0.84 -10.37
C ARG A 54 -8.41 -2.15 -9.60
N GLU A 55 -9.38 -3.05 -9.81
CA GLU A 55 -9.36 -4.35 -9.14
C GLU A 55 -8.24 -5.22 -9.66
N GLN A 56 -7.93 -5.16 -10.95
CA GLN A 56 -6.76 -5.85 -11.50
C GLN A 56 -5.46 -5.36 -10.85
N GLN A 57 -5.34 -4.06 -10.66
CA GLN A 57 -4.16 -3.49 -10.00
C GLN A 57 -4.08 -3.93 -8.54
N ALA A 58 -5.22 -4.01 -7.87
CA ALA A 58 -5.28 -4.52 -6.50
C ALA A 58 -4.83 -5.99 -6.44
N ASP A 59 -5.25 -6.81 -7.38
CA ASP A 59 -4.85 -8.22 -7.46
C ASP A 59 -3.34 -8.35 -7.71
N LEU A 60 -2.81 -7.53 -8.61
CA LEU A 60 -1.37 -7.52 -8.89
C LEU A 60 -0.54 -7.10 -7.67
N ALA A 61 -1.03 -6.11 -6.93
CA ALA A 61 -0.36 -5.66 -5.72
C ALA A 61 -0.30 -6.76 -4.65
N GLU A 62 -1.39 -7.50 -4.50
CA GLU A 62 -1.45 -8.61 -3.57
C GLU A 62 -0.45 -9.71 -3.94
N ARG A 63 -0.35 -10.04 -5.24
CA ARG A 63 0.64 -10.99 -5.74
C ARG A 63 2.06 -10.51 -5.53
N ALA A 64 2.30 -9.21 -5.77
CA ALA A 64 3.63 -8.63 -5.56
C ALA A 64 4.05 -8.74 -4.10
N PHE A 65 3.13 -8.52 -3.17
CA PHE A 65 3.41 -8.67 -1.75
C PHE A 65 3.83 -10.12 -1.43
N ARG A 66 3.09 -11.09 -1.94
CA ARG A 66 3.41 -12.51 -1.73
C ARG A 66 4.76 -12.90 -2.32
N ALA A 67 5.17 -12.23 -3.40
CA ALA A 67 6.45 -12.47 -4.04
C ALA A 67 7.57 -11.58 -3.47
N ASN A 68 7.34 -10.89 -2.36
CA ASN A 68 8.28 -9.99 -1.71
C ASN A 68 8.74 -8.84 -2.61
N GLY A 69 7.85 -8.35 -3.47
CA GLY A 69 8.14 -7.21 -4.34
C GLY A 69 8.20 -5.89 -3.59
N PHE A 70 7.56 -5.82 -2.44
CA PHE A 70 7.65 -4.69 -1.52
C PHE A 70 7.36 -5.17 -0.10
N PHE A 71 7.74 -4.35 0.87
CA PHE A 71 7.48 -4.62 2.28
C PHE A 71 6.49 -3.61 2.83
N LEU A 72 5.70 -4.05 3.81
CA LEU A 72 4.71 -3.23 4.48
C LEU A 72 5.17 -3.02 5.92
N LEU A 73 5.32 -1.74 6.31
CA LEU A 73 5.76 -1.39 7.66
C LEU A 73 4.76 -0.48 8.34
N VAL A 74 4.51 -0.77 9.61
CA VAL A 74 3.66 0.06 10.47
C VAL A 74 4.46 0.39 11.71
N GLY A 75 4.86 1.66 11.82
CA GLY A 75 5.88 2.04 12.80
C GLY A 75 7.20 1.36 12.43
N ASP A 76 7.81 0.71 13.40
CA ASP A 76 9.06 -0.04 13.18
C ASP A 76 8.82 -1.53 12.94
N ARG A 77 7.57 -1.94 12.77
CA ARG A 77 7.23 -3.36 12.63
C ARG A 77 6.88 -3.69 11.18
N GLN A 78 7.47 -4.75 10.68
CA GLN A 78 7.10 -5.29 9.38
C GLN A 78 5.85 -6.16 9.50
N VAL A 79 4.89 -5.91 8.61
CA VAL A 79 3.69 -6.73 8.50
C VAL A 79 3.92 -7.76 7.42
N GLU A 80 3.92 -9.03 7.78
CA GLU A 80 4.30 -10.13 6.87
C GLU A 80 3.11 -10.92 6.35
N GLU A 81 1.97 -10.85 7.04
CA GLU A 81 0.80 -11.65 6.70
C GLU A 81 -0.33 -10.76 6.17
N LEU A 82 -0.99 -11.22 5.10
CA LEU A 82 -2.10 -10.49 4.51
C LEU A 82 -3.28 -10.32 5.45
N ASP A 83 -3.47 -11.25 6.37
CA ASP A 83 -4.59 -11.22 7.31
C ASP A 83 -4.28 -10.47 8.60
N GLU A 84 -3.09 -9.95 8.74
CA GLU A 84 -2.73 -9.18 9.93
C GLU A 84 -3.52 -7.88 9.98
N VAL A 85 -4.08 -7.57 11.16
CA VAL A 85 -4.90 -6.37 11.37
C VAL A 85 -4.03 -5.22 11.85
N VAL A 86 -4.20 -4.06 11.25
CA VAL A 86 -3.51 -2.83 11.60
C VAL A 86 -4.50 -1.87 12.25
N ASP A 87 -4.17 -1.37 13.44
CA ASP A 87 -4.98 -0.37 14.13
C ASP A 87 -4.58 1.03 13.64
N LEU A 88 -5.42 1.62 12.80
CA LEU A 88 -5.15 2.92 12.19
C LEU A 88 -5.37 4.10 13.13
N ARG A 89 -6.03 3.88 14.27
CA ARG A 89 -6.16 4.93 15.28
C ARG A 89 -4.82 5.17 15.98
N ALA A 90 -4.09 4.09 16.25
CA ALA A 90 -2.80 4.16 16.91
C ALA A 90 -1.67 4.46 15.92
N ARG A 91 -1.79 3.93 14.70
CA ARG A 91 -0.76 4.03 13.67
C ARG A 91 -1.40 4.38 12.32
N PRO A 92 -1.70 5.66 12.07
CA PRO A 92 -2.38 6.06 10.84
C PRO A 92 -1.48 6.05 9.60
N GLU A 93 -0.17 5.96 9.75
CA GLU A 93 0.76 5.96 8.63
C GLU A 93 1.27 4.54 8.35
N VAL A 94 1.16 4.14 7.09
CA VAL A 94 1.57 2.82 6.62
C VAL A 94 2.60 3.03 5.51
N LEU A 95 3.75 2.41 5.65
CA LEU A 95 4.85 2.55 4.69
C LEU A 95 4.93 1.32 3.79
N PHE A 96 4.91 1.58 2.49
CA PHE A 96 5.17 0.57 1.46
C PHE A 96 6.59 0.78 0.96
N LEU A 97 7.50 -0.11 1.36
CA LEU A 97 8.90 -0.01 1.00
C LEU A 97 9.14 -0.86 -0.24
N ARG A 98 9.37 -0.22 -1.36
CA ARG A 98 9.57 -0.89 -2.64
C ARG A 98 11.04 -1.29 -2.80
N LEU A 99 11.23 -2.52 -3.28
CA LEU A 99 12.55 -2.98 -3.67
C LEU A 99 12.79 -2.54 -5.10
N LEU A 100 13.91 -1.89 -5.33
CA LEU A 100 14.29 -1.52 -6.69
C LEU A 100 14.94 -2.72 -7.36
N PRO A 101 14.65 -2.95 -8.65
CA PRO A 101 15.41 -3.95 -9.40
C PRO A 101 16.87 -3.59 -9.40
N LEU A 102 17.74 -4.58 -9.41
CA LEU A 102 19.16 -4.35 -9.54
C LEU A 102 19.45 -3.71 -10.90
N ALA A 103 20.37 -2.75 -10.91
CA ALA A 103 20.72 -2.04 -12.13
C ALA A 103 21.23 -3.01 -13.17
N GLY A 104 20.81 -2.83 -14.40
CA GLY A 104 21.16 -3.70 -15.50
C GLY A 104 20.40 -5.01 -15.50
N GLY A 105 19.59 -5.21 -14.50
CA GLY A 105 18.71 -6.37 -14.43
C GLY A 105 17.48 -6.15 -15.27
#